data_6ce180cd2b0e7205db7253489138b114
#
_entry.id   6ce180cd2b0e7205db7253489138b114
#
_cell.length_a   1.000
_cell.length_b   1.000
_cell.length_c   1.000
_cell.angle_alpha   90.00
_cell.angle_beta   90.00
_cell.angle_gamma   90.00
#
_symmetry.space_group_name_H-M   'P 1'
#
loop_
_entity.id
_entity.type
_entity.pdbx_description
1 polymer ?
#
loop_
_entity_poly.entity_id
_entity_poly.type
_entity_poly.pdbx_seq_one_letter_code
_entity_poly.pdbx_strand_id
1 'polypeptide(L)'
;TLSSSSAASDVYKRQMFVGAIAAIGQTNIKRLMAYSSIAHMGYALIGLASGTVFGLQAMLMYMAIYVTMNVGTFAFILSMERDGQPVTDIYSLNQLGVKQPGRALAMLVLLFSLAGVPPLVGFFGKLYVLRAAYDAGLIWLAVLGVLASVIGAYYYLRLIYLMYFGENQDESLDVMKSPILSGFAATAAVVMVVGIINLFGIEAAAGLAASSLVN
;
A
#
# COMPACT_ATOMS: atom_id res chain seq x y z
N THR A 1 -32.44 -0.85 -9.03
CA THR A 1 -31.09 -1.28 -9.45
C THR A 1 -30.12 -0.10 -9.63
N LEU A 2 -30.52 1.05 -10.19
CA LEU A 2 -29.65 2.25 -10.31
C LEU A 2 -29.32 2.88 -8.95
N SER A 3 -30.19 2.82 -7.97
CA SER A 3 -29.95 3.35 -6.62
C SER A 3 -28.91 2.54 -5.82
N SER A 4 -28.84 1.23 -6.04
CA SER A 4 -27.84 0.37 -5.37
C SER A 4 -26.42 0.57 -5.93
N SER A 5 -26.30 0.82 -7.24
CA SER A 5 -24.99 1.07 -7.87
C SER A 5 -24.42 2.43 -7.48
N SER A 6 -25.25 3.46 -7.34
CA SER A 6 -24.82 4.81 -6.89
C SER A 6 -24.39 4.77 -5.42
N ALA A 7 -25.16 4.11 -4.55
CA ALA A 7 -24.80 3.95 -3.13
C ALA A 7 -23.49 3.19 -2.95
N ALA A 8 -23.27 2.11 -3.71
CA ALA A 8 -22.00 1.37 -3.67
C ALA A 8 -20.83 2.25 -4.12
N SER A 9 -20.97 3.01 -5.21
CA SER A 9 -19.91 3.91 -5.69
C SER A 9 -19.56 4.99 -4.67
N ASP A 10 -20.54 5.49 -3.91
CA ASP A 10 -20.31 6.49 -2.87
C ASP A 10 -19.57 5.92 -1.66
N VAL A 11 -19.79 4.64 -1.31
CA VAL A 11 -19.03 3.96 -0.26
C VAL A 11 -17.55 3.87 -0.64
N TYR A 12 -17.21 3.48 -1.87
CA TYR A 12 -15.81 3.35 -2.32
C TYR A 12 -15.07 4.69 -2.31
N LYS A 13 -15.73 5.76 -2.78
CA LYS A 13 -15.20 7.12 -2.74
C LYS A 13 -14.90 7.55 -1.30
N ARG A 14 -15.87 7.35 -0.39
CA ARG A 14 -15.70 7.69 1.03
C ARG A 14 -14.53 6.93 1.66
N GLN A 15 -14.41 5.63 1.40
CA GLN A 15 -13.31 4.82 1.93
C GLN A 15 -11.94 5.33 1.52
N MET A 16 -11.74 5.64 0.22
CA MET A 16 -10.46 6.16 -0.28
C MET A 16 -10.10 7.49 0.39
N PHE A 17 -11.04 8.44 0.43
CA PHE A 17 -10.76 9.76 0.96
C PHE A 17 -10.67 9.79 2.49
N VAL A 18 -11.59 9.12 3.20
CA VAL A 18 -11.54 9.05 4.67
C VAL A 18 -10.25 8.38 5.13
N GLY A 19 -9.88 7.26 4.50
CA GLY A 19 -8.63 6.57 4.81
C GLY A 19 -7.40 7.45 4.52
N ALA A 20 -7.34 8.07 3.34
CA ALA A 20 -6.20 8.90 2.95
C ALA A 20 -6.06 10.16 3.82
N ILE A 21 -7.15 10.89 4.07
CA ILE A 21 -7.12 12.13 4.85
C ILE A 21 -6.85 11.85 6.34
N ALA A 22 -7.50 10.82 6.91
CA ALA A 22 -7.31 10.47 8.32
C ALA A 22 -5.89 9.98 8.63
N ALA A 23 -5.19 9.40 7.64
CA ALA A 23 -3.80 8.98 7.79
C ALA A 23 -2.84 10.17 7.92
N ILE A 24 -3.13 11.34 7.31
CA ILE A 24 -2.24 12.50 7.28
C ILE A 24 -1.86 12.98 8.69
N GLY A 25 -2.83 13.07 9.60
CA GLY A 25 -2.63 13.58 10.96
C GLY A 25 -2.08 12.56 11.96
N GLN A 26 -1.81 11.32 11.53
CA GLN A 26 -1.36 10.30 12.47
C GLN A 26 0.13 10.40 12.77
N THR A 27 0.47 10.29 14.05
CA THR A 27 1.84 10.13 14.54
C THR A 27 2.15 8.69 14.97
N ASN A 28 1.13 7.87 15.18
CA ASN A 28 1.27 6.44 15.45
C ASN A 28 1.28 5.67 14.13
N ILE A 29 2.38 4.97 13.82
CA ILE A 29 2.57 4.26 12.55
C ILE A 29 1.54 3.15 12.34
N LYS A 30 1.12 2.44 13.40
CA LYS A 30 0.09 1.38 13.29
C LYS A 30 -1.26 1.97 12.91
N ARG A 31 -1.63 3.11 13.52
CA ARG A 31 -2.87 3.82 13.17
C ARG A 31 -2.81 4.41 11.77
N LEU A 32 -1.66 4.97 11.37
CA LEU A 32 -1.44 5.47 10.02
C LEU A 32 -1.67 4.36 9.00
N MET A 33 -1.06 3.18 9.22
CA MET A 33 -1.23 2.03 8.33
C MET A 33 -2.64 1.46 8.34
N ALA A 34 -3.37 1.53 9.46
CA ALA A 34 -4.78 1.14 9.51
C ALA A 34 -5.65 2.04 8.62
N TYR A 35 -5.47 3.36 8.67
CA TYR A 35 -6.18 4.28 7.77
C TYR A 35 -5.75 4.11 6.30
N SER A 36 -4.47 3.88 6.07
CA SER A 36 -3.96 3.48 4.75
C SER A 36 -4.67 2.23 4.23
N SER A 37 -4.88 1.22 5.08
CA SER A 37 -5.60 -0.01 4.70
C SER A 37 -7.03 0.27 4.25
N ILE A 38 -7.73 1.18 4.91
CA ILE A 38 -9.08 1.60 4.49
C ILE A 38 -9.04 2.20 3.08
N ALA A 39 -8.05 3.08 2.79
CA ALA A 39 -7.90 3.65 1.46
C ALA A 39 -7.60 2.58 0.40
N HIS A 40 -6.71 1.62 0.71
CA HIS A 40 -6.35 0.53 -0.20
C HIS A 40 -7.52 -0.41 -0.50
N MET A 41 -8.39 -0.69 0.48
CA MET A 41 -9.64 -1.42 0.23
C MET A 41 -10.55 -0.65 -0.73
N GLY A 42 -10.62 0.68 -0.62
CA GLY A 42 -11.32 1.52 -1.60
C GLY A 42 -10.81 1.33 -3.03
N TYR A 43 -9.47 1.23 -3.23
CA TYR A 43 -8.90 0.93 -4.56
C TYR A 43 -9.28 -0.47 -5.07
N ALA A 44 -9.21 -1.49 -4.23
CA ALA A 44 -9.63 -2.85 -4.63
C ALA A 44 -11.08 -2.85 -5.12
N LEU A 45 -11.95 -2.12 -4.41
CA LEU A 45 -13.37 -2.03 -4.74
C LEU A 45 -13.65 -1.22 -6.03
N ILE A 46 -12.74 -0.35 -6.48
CA ILE A 46 -12.83 0.29 -7.81
C ILE A 46 -12.84 -0.79 -8.90
N GLY A 47 -11.95 -1.78 -8.81
CA GLY A 47 -11.93 -2.89 -9.76
C GLY A 47 -13.26 -3.64 -9.77
N LEU A 48 -13.80 -3.96 -8.61
CA LEU A 48 -15.10 -4.63 -8.49
C LEU A 48 -16.25 -3.77 -9.04
N ALA A 49 -16.22 -2.46 -8.81
CA ALA A 49 -17.24 -1.52 -9.26
C ALA A 49 -17.40 -1.44 -10.79
N SER A 50 -16.36 -1.84 -11.55
CA SER A 50 -16.42 -1.88 -13.01
C SER A 50 -17.42 -2.93 -13.54
N GLY A 51 -17.78 -3.94 -12.75
CA GLY A 51 -18.73 -4.99 -13.12
C GLY A 51 -18.27 -5.89 -14.27
N THR A 52 -16.97 -5.90 -14.57
CA THR A 52 -16.38 -6.65 -15.69
C THR A 52 -15.44 -7.75 -15.17
N VAL A 53 -15.22 -8.78 -16.00
CA VAL A 53 -14.21 -9.83 -15.71
C VAL A 53 -12.83 -9.21 -15.52
N PHE A 54 -12.47 -8.24 -16.35
CA PHE A 54 -11.19 -7.53 -16.22
C PHE A 54 -11.10 -6.74 -14.90
N GLY A 55 -12.19 -6.12 -14.45
CA GLY A 55 -12.22 -5.43 -13.16
C GLY A 55 -12.07 -6.37 -11.97
N LEU A 56 -12.68 -7.55 -12.04
CA LEU A 56 -12.51 -8.58 -11.02
C LEU A 56 -11.07 -9.10 -11.01
N GLN A 57 -10.47 -9.36 -12.19
CA GLN A 57 -9.06 -9.70 -12.32
C GLN A 57 -8.15 -8.62 -11.71
N ALA A 58 -8.39 -7.35 -12.02
CA ALA A 58 -7.63 -6.22 -11.49
C ALA A 58 -7.73 -6.12 -9.96
N MET A 59 -8.93 -6.35 -9.40
CA MET A 59 -9.14 -6.40 -7.96
C MET A 59 -8.33 -7.52 -7.30
N LEU A 60 -8.40 -8.75 -7.82
CA LEU A 60 -7.68 -9.91 -7.28
C LEU A 60 -6.17 -9.69 -7.33
N MET A 61 -5.67 -9.20 -8.46
CA MET A 61 -4.25 -8.86 -8.61
C MET A 61 -3.83 -7.77 -7.61
N TYR A 62 -4.65 -6.72 -7.48
CA TYR A 62 -4.39 -5.65 -6.52
C TYR A 62 -4.31 -6.17 -5.08
N MET A 63 -5.24 -7.05 -4.70
CA MET A 63 -5.26 -7.64 -3.36
C MET A 63 -4.02 -8.49 -3.08
N ALA A 64 -3.56 -9.30 -4.04
CA ALA A 64 -2.34 -10.09 -3.89
C ALA A 64 -1.10 -9.19 -3.69
N ILE A 65 -0.96 -8.14 -4.49
CA ILE A 65 0.11 -7.14 -4.37
C ILE A 65 0.03 -6.44 -3.00
N TYR A 66 -1.16 -5.99 -2.62
CA TYR A 66 -1.39 -5.28 -1.37
C TYR A 66 -1.07 -6.11 -0.13
N VAL A 67 -1.50 -7.38 -0.09
CA VAL A 67 -1.17 -8.29 1.01
C VAL A 67 0.35 -8.46 1.16
N THR A 68 1.05 -8.62 0.04
CA THR A 68 2.53 -8.76 0.05
C THR A 68 3.20 -7.50 0.61
N MET A 69 2.79 -6.30 0.18
CA MET A 69 3.29 -5.03 0.72
C MET A 69 3.02 -4.90 2.22
N ASN A 70 1.80 -5.25 2.64
CA ASN A 70 1.41 -5.17 4.05
C ASN A 70 2.20 -6.12 4.94
N VAL A 71 2.38 -7.37 4.53
CA VAL A 71 3.18 -8.35 5.30
C VAL A 71 4.58 -7.79 5.56
N GLY A 72 5.25 -7.26 4.54
CA GLY A 72 6.57 -6.65 4.69
C GLY A 72 6.58 -5.42 5.58
N THR A 73 5.62 -4.52 5.38
CA THR A 73 5.51 -3.28 6.15
C THR A 73 5.20 -3.55 7.63
N PHE A 74 4.26 -4.46 7.91
CA PHE A 74 3.95 -4.82 9.30
C PHE A 74 5.04 -5.63 9.95
N ALA A 75 5.79 -6.47 9.22
CA ALA A 75 6.99 -7.13 9.75
C ALA A 75 8.02 -6.09 10.21
N PHE A 76 8.23 -5.02 9.43
CA PHE A 76 9.06 -3.90 9.85
C PHE A 76 8.49 -3.20 11.10
N ILE A 77 7.21 -2.84 11.11
CA ILE A 77 6.57 -2.12 12.23
C ILE A 77 6.60 -2.92 13.52
N LEU A 78 6.38 -4.23 13.45
CA LEU A 78 6.43 -5.12 14.61
C LEU A 78 7.85 -5.27 15.18
N SER A 79 8.88 -4.99 14.38
CA SER A 79 10.27 -5.00 14.81
C SER A 79 10.77 -3.65 15.35
N MET A 80 9.89 -2.62 15.42
CA MET A 80 10.24 -1.32 15.99
C MET A 80 10.25 -1.41 17.52
N GLU A 81 11.45 -1.50 18.09
CA GLU A 81 11.68 -1.53 19.52
C GLU A 81 12.73 -0.49 19.90
N ARG A 82 12.66 -0.03 21.15
CA ARG A 82 13.66 0.80 21.80
C ARG A 82 13.80 0.30 23.24
N ASP A 83 15.02 -0.05 23.64
CA ASP A 83 15.30 -0.66 24.94
C ASP A 83 14.45 -1.91 25.22
N GLY A 84 14.17 -2.70 24.16
CA GLY A 84 13.35 -3.90 24.24
C GLY A 84 11.84 -3.63 24.39
N GLN A 85 11.39 -2.38 24.29
CA GLN A 85 9.98 -2.02 24.35
C GLN A 85 9.43 -1.62 22.96
N PRO A 86 8.22 -2.04 22.59
CA PRO A 86 7.63 -1.69 21.30
C PRO A 86 7.40 -0.18 21.17
N VAL A 87 7.83 0.39 20.03
CA VAL A 87 7.64 1.81 19.72
C VAL A 87 6.74 1.93 18.49
N THR A 88 5.83 2.90 18.52
CA THR A 88 4.87 3.12 17.44
C THR A 88 4.85 4.55 16.92
N ASP A 89 5.65 5.44 17.49
CA ASP A 89 5.75 6.82 17.04
C ASP A 89 6.56 6.91 15.74
N ILE A 90 6.04 7.68 14.75
CA ILE A 90 6.72 7.87 13.45
C ILE A 90 8.05 8.62 13.58
N TYR A 91 8.21 9.47 14.57
CA TYR A 91 9.46 10.21 14.79
C TYR A 91 10.60 9.31 15.24
N SER A 92 10.31 8.12 15.77
CA SER A 92 11.33 7.09 16.04
C SER A 92 12.01 6.57 14.77
N LEU A 93 11.48 6.88 13.59
CA LEU A 93 12.11 6.56 12.31
C LEU A 93 13.20 7.56 11.91
N ASN A 94 13.35 8.68 12.62
CA ASN A 94 14.31 9.72 12.26
C ASN A 94 15.72 9.16 12.08
N GLN A 95 16.33 9.51 10.92
CA GLN A 95 17.69 9.09 10.56
C GLN A 95 17.92 7.57 10.48
N LEU A 96 16.87 6.78 10.31
CA LEU A 96 17.00 5.31 10.15
C LEU A 96 17.89 4.96 8.95
N GLY A 97 17.86 5.78 7.89
CA GLY A 97 18.71 5.62 6.70
C GLY A 97 20.20 5.66 6.99
N VAL A 98 20.62 6.41 8.02
CA VAL A 98 22.01 6.51 8.47
C VAL A 98 22.32 5.39 9.46
N LYS A 99 21.45 5.16 10.43
CA LYS A 99 21.68 4.24 11.54
C LYS A 99 21.53 2.76 11.14
N GLN A 100 20.55 2.45 10.27
CA GLN A 100 20.23 1.09 9.81
C GLN A 100 19.84 1.08 8.32
N PRO A 101 20.79 1.32 7.39
CA PRO A 101 20.51 1.60 5.97
C PRO A 101 19.75 0.46 5.26
N GLY A 102 20.07 -0.79 5.54
CA GLY A 102 19.38 -1.93 4.93
C GLY A 102 17.90 -2.02 5.32
N ARG A 103 17.59 -1.76 6.59
CA ARG A 103 16.21 -1.69 7.09
C ARG A 103 15.44 -0.51 6.49
N ALA A 104 16.09 0.64 6.42
CA ALA A 104 15.51 1.84 5.81
C ALA A 104 15.24 1.64 4.32
N LEU A 105 16.14 0.98 3.59
CA LEU A 105 15.96 0.69 2.17
C LEU A 105 14.78 -0.27 1.93
N ALA A 106 14.64 -1.34 2.72
CA ALA A 106 13.51 -2.24 2.60
C ALA A 106 12.17 -1.49 2.83
N MET A 107 12.11 -0.66 3.88
CA MET A 107 10.91 0.13 4.19
C MET A 107 10.65 1.20 3.12
N LEU A 108 11.68 1.85 2.58
CA LEU A 108 11.57 2.80 1.46
C LEU A 108 10.88 2.17 0.26
N VAL A 109 11.33 0.99 -0.16
CA VAL A 109 10.75 0.26 -1.30
C VAL A 109 9.28 -0.08 -1.04
N LEU A 110 8.95 -0.56 0.16
CA LEU A 110 7.58 -0.88 0.52
C LEU A 110 6.68 0.36 0.54
N LEU A 111 7.14 1.47 1.13
CA LEU A 111 6.39 2.73 1.18
C LEU A 111 6.19 3.35 -0.21
N PHE A 112 7.21 3.32 -1.07
CA PHE A 112 7.06 3.77 -2.46
C PHE A 112 6.10 2.88 -3.25
N SER A 113 6.13 1.58 -3.02
CA SER A 113 5.19 0.66 -3.65
C SER A 113 3.75 0.91 -3.18
N LEU A 114 3.52 1.13 -1.88
CA LEU A 114 2.22 1.53 -1.31
C LEU A 114 1.75 2.89 -1.85
N ALA A 115 2.64 3.86 -1.98
CA ALA A 115 2.34 5.14 -2.60
C ALA A 115 1.92 4.98 -4.07
N GLY A 116 2.42 3.95 -4.74
CA GLY A 116 2.19 3.71 -6.17
C GLY A 116 3.16 4.49 -7.05
N VAL A 117 4.43 4.51 -6.65
CA VAL A 117 5.51 5.16 -7.43
C VAL A 117 6.05 4.16 -8.47
N PRO A 118 6.07 4.53 -9.79
CA PRO A 118 6.76 3.72 -10.78
C PRO A 118 8.27 3.62 -10.46
N PRO A 119 8.91 2.51 -10.76
CA PRO A 119 8.46 1.32 -11.47
C PRO A 119 7.97 0.18 -10.56
N LEU A 120 7.67 0.41 -9.28
CA LEU A 120 7.35 -0.65 -8.33
C LEU A 120 5.99 -1.32 -8.61
N VAL A 121 5.84 -2.57 -8.16
CA VAL A 121 4.66 -3.42 -8.44
C VAL A 121 3.35 -2.78 -7.95
N GLY A 122 3.38 -2.05 -6.83
CA GLY A 122 2.19 -1.35 -6.30
C GLY A 122 1.59 -0.31 -7.25
N PHE A 123 2.41 0.32 -8.09
CA PHE A 123 1.94 1.21 -9.16
C PHE A 123 1.06 0.45 -10.17
N PHE A 124 1.51 -0.71 -10.63
CA PHE A 124 0.74 -1.51 -11.60
C PHE A 124 -0.58 -1.99 -11.01
N GLY A 125 -0.60 -2.40 -9.73
CA GLY A 125 -1.84 -2.74 -9.05
C GLY A 125 -2.87 -1.61 -9.11
N LYS A 126 -2.48 -0.38 -8.76
CA LYS A 126 -3.36 0.80 -8.86
C LYS A 126 -3.76 1.09 -10.30
N LEU A 127 -2.81 1.02 -11.24
CA LEU A 127 -3.07 1.28 -12.64
C LEU A 127 -4.14 0.35 -13.22
N TYR A 128 -4.08 -0.95 -12.90
CA TYR A 128 -5.04 -1.93 -13.41
C TYR A 128 -6.47 -1.66 -12.90
N VAL A 129 -6.66 -1.37 -11.61
CA VAL A 129 -8.00 -1.07 -11.08
C VAL A 129 -8.56 0.25 -11.61
N LEU A 130 -7.71 1.26 -11.78
CA LEU A 130 -8.12 2.55 -12.36
C LEU A 130 -8.46 2.42 -13.84
N ARG A 131 -7.69 1.63 -14.60
CA ARG A 131 -7.97 1.30 -15.99
C ARG A 131 -9.29 0.55 -16.12
N ALA A 132 -9.55 -0.44 -15.27
CA ALA A 132 -10.81 -1.17 -15.28
C ALA A 132 -12.02 -0.25 -15.08
N ALA A 133 -11.92 0.74 -14.19
CA ALA A 133 -12.96 1.74 -14.00
C ALA A 133 -13.12 2.64 -15.24
N TYR A 134 -12.02 3.06 -15.84
CA TYR A 134 -12.04 3.90 -17.05
C TYR A 134 -12.69 3.16 -18.23
N ASP A 135 -12.27 1.93 -18.48
CA ASP A 135 -12.80 1.08 -19.58
C ASP A 135 -14.30 0.75 -19.37
N ALA A 136 -14.76 0.71 -18.12
CA ALA A 136 -16.18 0.55 -17.77
C ALA A 136 -17.00 1.86 -17.85
N GLY A 137 -16.41 2.98 -18.28
CA GLY A 137 -17.07 4.28 -18.35
C GLY A 137 -17.20 5.02 -17.02
N LEU A 138 -16.62 4.49 -15.93
CA LEU A 138 -16.61 5.11 -14.60
C LEU A 138 -15.49 6.15 -14.45
N ILE A 139 -15.40 7.08 -15.40
CA ILE A 139 -14.29 8.04 -15.54
C ILE A 139 -14.09 8.84 -14.24
N TRP A 140 -15.19 9.35 -13.66
CA TRP A 140 -15.12 10.12 -12.42
C TRP A 140 -14.57 9.31 -11.24
N LEU A 141 -14.87 8.01 -11.17
CA LEU A 141 -14.35 7.14 -10.13
C LEU A 141 -12.82 6.94 -10.32
N ALA A 142 -12.38 6.78 -11.56
CA ALA A 142 -10.93 6.71 -11.88
C ALA A 142 -10.21 8.01 -11.50
N VAL A 143 -10.76 9.18 -11.84
CA VAL A 143 -10.19 10.49 -11.46
C VAL A 143 -10.12 10.66 -9.96
N LEU A 144 -11.17 10.32 -9.22
CA LEU A 144 -11.19 10.40 -7.77
C LEU A 144 -10.18 9.43 -7.14
N GLY A 145 -9.99 8.24 -7.74
CA GLY A 145 -8.96 7.29 -7.35
C GLY A 145 -7.55 7.88 -7.49
N VAL A 146 -7.26 8.54 -8.62
CA VAL A 146 -5.97 9.23 -8.81
C VAL A 146 -5.77 10.32 -7.75
N LEU A 147 -6.76 11.16 -7.50
CA LEU A 147 -6.68 12.21 -6.49
C LEU A 147 -6.44 11.64 -5.08
N ALA A 148 -7.16 10.59 -4.70
CA ALA A 148 -6.94 9.91 -3.43
C ALA A 148 -5.53 9.28 -3.34
N SER A 149 -4.97 8.79 -4.47
CA SER A 149 -3.60 8.28 -4.51
C SER A 149 -2.56 9.37 -4.25
N VAL A 150 -2.75 10.57 -4.78
CA VAL A 150 -1.87 11.72 -4.53
C VAL A 150 -1.91 12.11 -3.05
N ILE A 151 -3.11 12.17 -2.45
CA ILE A 151 -3.25 12.42 -1.02
C ILE A 151 -2.53 11.32 -0.21
N GLY A 152 -2.72 10.05 -0.62
CA GLY A 152 -2.06 8.91 0.02
C GLY A 152 -0.54 8.95 -0.07
N ALA A 153 0.01 9.40 -1.19
CA ALA A 153 1.45 9.52 -1.36
C ALA A 153 2.09 10.45 -0.31
N TYR A 154 1.38 11.49 0.14
CA TYR A 154 1.90 12.45 1.10
C TYR A 154 2.37 11.80 2.42
N TYR A 155 1.54 10.97 3.05
CA TYR A 155 1.93 10.40 4.35
C TYR A 155 3.00 9.30 4.20
N TYR A 156 3.08 8.60 3.09
CA TYR A 156 4.19 7.69 2.82
C TYR A 156 5.51 8.43 2.60
N LEU A 157 5.47 9.52 1.81
CA LEU A 157 6.64 10.38 1.60
C LEU A 157 7.07 11.06 2.90
N ARG A 158 6.13 11.42 3.79
CA ARG A 158 6.45 11.92 5.13
C ARG A 158 7.25 10.91 5.95
N LEU A 159 6.87 9.62 5.94
CA LEU A 159 7.66 8.58 6.64
C LEU A 159 9.06 8.43 6.03
N ILE A 160 9.16 8.45 4.70
CA ILE A 160 10.45 8.39 3.99
C ILE A 160 11.30 9.60 4.34
N TYR A 161 10.71 10.80 4.36
CA TYR A 161 11.40 12.02 4.75
C TYR A 161 11.99 11.91 6.16
N LEU A 162 11.22 11.44 7.13
CA LEU A 162 11.70 11.22 8.51
C LEU A 162 12.88 10.22 8.53
N MET A 163 12.77 9.12 7.80
CA MET A 163 13.80 8.08 7.76
C MET A 163 15.15 8.57 7.22
N TYR A 164 15.15 9.48 6.27
CA TYR A 164 16.38 9.91 5.59
C TYR A 164 16.82 11.34 5.93
N PHE A 165 15.88 12.24 6.23
CA PHE A 165 16.11 13.67 6.40
C PHE A 165 15.59 14.22 7.72
N GLY A 166 15.03 13.37 8.60
CA GLY A 166 14.53 13.77 9.91
C GLY A 166 15.66 14.28 10.83
N GLU A 167 15.28 14.97 11.88
CA GLU A 167 16.23 15.49 12.87
C GLU A 167 16.99 14.36 13.56
N ASN A 168 18.26 14.60 13.87
CA ASN A 168 19.03 13.61 14.61
C ASN A 168 18.51 13.55 16.05
N GLN A 169 18.03 12.38 16.44
CA GLN A 169 17.67 12.08 17.81
C GLN A 169 18.75 11.16 18.40
N ASP A 170 19.13 11.41 19.65
CA ASP A 170 20.10 10.59 20.35
C ASP A 170 19.58 9.14 20.55
N GLU A 171 18.27 9.00 20.62
CA GLU A 171 17.58 7.72 20.74
C GLU A 171 17.36 7.07 19.39
N SER A 172 17.86 5.86 19.20
CA SER A 172 17.68 5.07 17.97
C SER A 172 16.78 3.86 18.21
N LEU A 173 16.17 3.34 17.15
CA LEU A 173 15.56 2.02 17.21
C LEU A 173 16.62 0.95 17.42
N ASP A 174 16.26 -0.05 18.22
CA ASP A 174 17.10 -1.25 18.42
C ASP A 174 17.37 -1.96 17.10
N VAL A 175 18.50 -2.64 17.02
CA VAL A 175 18.77 -3.53 15.89
C VAL A 175 17.75 -4.65 15.91
N MET A 176 17.18 -4.94 14.73
CA MET A 176 16.17 -5.99 14.60
C MET A 176 16.72 -7.36 15.02
N LYS A 177 16.19 -7.90 16.11
CA LYS A 177 16.63 -9.18 16.69
C LYS A 177 15.99 -10.40 16.03
N SER A 178 14.79 -10.23 15.44
CA SER A 178 14.05 -11.32 14.81
C SER A 178 14.47 -11.53 13.35
N PRO A 179 15.13 -12.65 13.01
CA PRO A 179 15.47 -12.96 11.62
C PRO A 179 14.22 -13.22 10.76
N ILE A 180 13.14 -13.69 11.37
CA ILE A 180 11.87 -13.96 10.68
C ILE A 180 11.26 -12.66 10.19
N LEU A 181 11.12 -11.65 11.05
CA LEU A 181 10.57 -10.35 10.67
C LEU A 181 11.44 -9.65 9.63
N SER A 182 12.79 -9.73 9.80
CA SER A 182 13.73 -9.22 8.81
C SER A 182 13.56 -9.91 7.45
N GLY A 183 13.41 -11.24 7.45
CA GLY A 183 13.18 -12.03 6.26
C GLY A 183 11.89 -11.62 5.52
N PHE A 184 10.79 -11.46 6.24
CA PHE A 184 9.52 -11.02 5.62
C PHE A 184 9.62 -9.62 5.03
N ALA A 185 10.21 -8.66 5.75
CA ALA A 185 10.38 -7.29 5.26
C ALA A 185 11.27 -7.24 4.01
N ALA A 186 12.41 -7.94 4.04
CA ALA A 186 13.35 -7.99 2.92
C ALA A 186 12.75 -8.71 1.70
N THR A 187 12.12 -9.87 1.89
CA THR A 187 11.49 -10.63 0.80
C THR A 187 10.37 -9.83 0.15
N ALA A 188 9.49 -9.21 0.93
CA ALA A 188 8.43 -8.36 0.40
C ALA A 188 9.00 -7.18 -0.40
N ALA A 189 10.06 -6.52 0.08
CA ALA A 189 10.72 -5.43 -0.65
C ALA A 189 11.32 -5.93 -1.97
N VAL A 190 12.01 -7.08 -1.97
CA VAL A 190 12.57 -7.69 -3.18
C VAL A 190 11.46 -8.03 -4.19
N VAL A 191 10.35 -8.62 -3.72
CA VAL A 191 9.18 -8.94 -4.57
C VAL A 191 8.62 -7.66 -5.22
N MET A 192 8.57 -6.53 -4.51
CA MET A 192 8.09 -5.27 -5.07
C MET A 192 9.00 -4.69 -6.16
N VAL A 193 10.28 -5.01 -6.14
CA VAL A 193 11.24 -4.58 -7.17
C VAL A 193 11.29 -5.57 -8.33
N VAL A 194 11.46 -6.86 -8.04
CA VAL A 194 11.68 -7.89 -9.06
C VAL A 194 10.37 -8.23 -9.80
N GLY A 195 9.25 -8.10 -9.13
CA GLY A 195 7.92 -8.37 -9.70
C GLY A 195 7.53 -7.51 -10.91
N ILE A 196 8.29 -6.44 -11.18
CA ILE A 196 8.14 -5.62 -12.40
C ILE A 196 8.28 -6.44 -13.67
N ILE A 197 9.16 -7.44 -13.67
CA ILE A 197 9.56 -8.17 -14.88
C ILE A 197 8.39 -9.01 -15.45
N ASN A 198 7.56 -9.61 -14.61
CA ASN A 198 6.44 -10.46 -15.05
C ASN A 198 5.30 -10.57 -14.02
N LEU A 199 5.23 -9.70 -13.03
CA LEU A 199 4.26 -9.82 -11.91
C LEU A 199 4.14 -11.26 -11.35
N PHE A 200 5.19 -12.08 -11.51
CA PHE A 200 5.26 -13.50 -11.11
C PHE A 200 4.07 -14.37 -11.59
N GLY A 201 3.46 -14.03 -12.72
CA GLY A 201 2.29 -14.74 -13.23
C GLY A 201 0.98 -14.45 -12.47
N ILE A 202 0.98 -13.52 -11.54
CA ILE A 202 -0.22 -13.12 -10.77
C ILE A 202 -1.33 -12.65 -11.70
N GLU A 203 -0.98 -11.96 -12.80
CA GLU A 203 -1.95 -11.49 -13.78
C GLU A 203 -2.72 -12.65 -14.42
N ALA A 204 -2.03 -13.69 -14.87
CA ALA A 204 -2.64 -14.88 -15.47
C ALA A 204 -3.48 -15.64 -14.43
N ALA A 205 -2.96 -15.84 -13.22
CA ALA A 205 -3.69 -16.52 -12.15
C ALA A 205 -4.96 -15.74 -11.73
N ALA A 206 -4.88 -14.42 -11.61
CA ALA A 206 -6.03 -13.57 -11.32
C ALA A 206 -7.07 -13.60 -12.45
N GLY A 207 -6.64 -13.66 -13.71
CA GLY A 207 -7.52 -13.81 -14.87
C GLY A 207 -8.30 -15.13 -14.88
N LEU A 208 -7.62 -16.25 -14.61
CA LEU A 208 -8.26 -17.56 -14.48
C LEU A 208 -9.27 -17.58 -13.31
N ALA A 209 -8.90 -17.03 -12.15
CA ALA A 209 -9.79 -16.92 -11.02
C ALA A 209 -11.01 -16.04 -11.32
N ALA A 210 -10.81 -14.88 -11.96
CA ALA A 210 -11.90 -13.98 -12.31
C ALA A 210 -12.89 -14.63 -13.28
N SER A 211 -12.41 -15.34 -14.30
CA SER A 211 -13.29 -16.03 -15.25
C SER A 211 -14.07 -17.18 -14.60
N SER A 212 -13.51 -17.87 -13.63
CA SER A 212 -14.21 -18.95 -12.91
C SER A 212 -15.29 -18.44 -11.95
N LEU A 213 -15.22 -17.18 -11.50
CA LEU A 213 -16.20 -16.57 -10.59
C LEU A 213 -17.39 -15.94 -11.31
N VAL A 214 -17.28 -15.68 -12.62
CA VAL A 214 -18.32 -15.03 -13.42
C VAL A 214 -19.11 -16.03 -14.27
N ASN A 215 -18.59 -17.25 -14.47
CA ASN A 215 -19.28 -18.38 -15.08
C ASN A 215 -20.08 -19.15 -14.01
#